data_d963353fbe5d8b206737aeaffcd533b6
#
_entry.id   d963353fbe5d8b206737aeaffcd533b6
#
_cell.length_a   1.000
_cell.length_b   1.000
_cell.length_c   1.000
_cell.angle_alpha   90.00
_cell.angle_beta   90.00
_cell.angle_gamma   90.00
#
_symmetry.space_group_name_H-M   'P 1'
#
loop_
_entity.id
_entity.type
_entity.pdbx_description
1 polymer ?
#
loop_
_entity_poly.entity_id
_entity_poly.type
_entity_poly.pdbx_seq_one_letter_code
_entity_poly.pdbx_strand_id
1 'polypeptide(L)'
;MLKRTCAFVTSLLLSAALCAFAQSSRIQINAAQTIRPINPWLYGINTARWDESLFPGSTDEMLRTADRDAIEKIKASGITLLKYPGGNDADQYVWNSGTNNATEMDTDEFIALCRAVGAEPFITVNLNESPDLAAEWVRYCNVVKGYRVKLWEVGDEQWGTWARGHAPPEEYAKKYITFVKAMRAVDPTIKVATNVPLGSHPENWVEHVLKAAGEYVDMLTYTFFPQQSGKENDDTLMTTVGKFRSLVTTLREDVGRAMGSQKAASLLFINVGYNSVSHSPGPQTLQMINAVWTADMLGSMAELGTDIACFWALHNFYPPRGGDYGYISSDAANTPRYSYYVFPLFSQHLKGDLIATGSSDASVSAYASRFGKTLSLILINKGRRSHRSLEIDLKDFVPHPVAKVWTLDEKRKYNQLKDITQVSERFAVKVTPYSITAIEMVERDSVFPPVNIARQAKVTASSYSTIGPHFKPASAIDGKLHTRWNSAAWTKSNGQESQWFQLAWPKLQHIGFVRLYWGEMYGTNYKLLSSADGKKWETLHEVTNGHGGVEEIAVGHTKARYLKIDGSRGTKGISAYSIREIEVYDRSTMK
;
A
#
# COMPACT_ATOMS: atom_id res chain seq x y z
N MET A 1 96.02 4.32 -6.26
CA MET A 1 95.19 3.77 -5.14
C MET A 1 94.00 4.68 -4.96
N LEU A 2 92.90 4.30 -5.58
CA LEU A 2 91.60 5.07 -5.53
C LEU A 2 90.70 4.52 -4.41
N LYS A 3 90.35 5.34 -3.47
CA LYS A 3 89.32 5.10 -2.51
C LYS A 3 87.98 5.53 -3.07
N ARG A 4 87.07 4.58 -3.30
CA ARG A 4 85.68 4.86 -3.68
C ARG A 4 84.85 5.09 -2.42
N THR A 5 84.25 6.24 -2.32
CA THR A 5 83.26 6.57 -1.28
C THR A 5 81.87 6.23 -1.82
N CYS A 6 81.16 5.31 -1.19
CA CYS A 6 79.73 5.05 -1.45
C CYS A 6 78.90 6.03 -0.65
N ALA A 7 78.10 6.86 -1.34
CA ALA A 7 77.06 7.66 -0.69
C ALA A 7 75.76 6.86 -0.71
N PHE A 8 75.20 6.58 0.48
CA PHE A 8 73.86 6.03 0.66
C PHE A 8 72.84 7.18 0.54
N VAL A 9 72.00 7.11 -0.48
CA VAL A 9 70.82 7.96 -0.61
C VAL A 9 69.64 7.22 0.02
N THR A 10 69.23 7.66 1.17
CA THR A 10 68.01 7.17 1.86
C THR A 10 66.80 7.89 1.27
N SER A 11 66.04 7.22 0.40
CA SER A 11 64.76 7.71 -0.09
C SER A 11 63.69 7.50 1.00
N LEU A 12 63.26 8.57 1.64
CA LEU A 12 62.07 8.60 2.48
C LEU A 12 60.82 8.57 1.55
N LEU A 13 60.20 7.40 1.42
CA LEU A 13 58.88 7.26 0.87
C LEU A 13 57.86 7.73 1.90
N LEU A 14 57.38 8.97 1.77
CA LEU A 14 56.19 9.45 2.46
C LEU A 14 54.97 8.76 1.79
N SER A 15 54.49 7.67 2.36
CA SER A 15 53.18 7.12 2.05
C SER A 15 52.10 8.03 2.64
N ALA A 16 51.66 8.99 1.84
CA ALA A 16 50.41 9.71 2.13
C ALA A 16 49.26 8.71 2.03
N ALA A 17 48.85 8.14 3.16
CA ALA A 17 47.57 7.45 3.25
C ALA A 17 46.48 8.51 3.05
N LEU A 18 45.98 8.64 1.84
CA LEU A 18 44.69 9.29 1.59
C LEU A 18 43.63 8.48 2.34
N CYS A 19 43.31 8.88 3.56
CA CYS A 19 42.02 8.56 4.16
C CYS A 19 40.96 9.22 3.27
N ALA A 20 40.47 8.50 2.28
CA ALA A 20 39.21 8.85 1.65
C ALA A 20 38.16 8.81 2.77
N PHE A 21 37.83 9.96 3.32
CA PHE A 21 36.62 10.12 4.09
C PHE A 21 35.50 9.70 3.16
N ALA A 22 34.95 8.51 3.37
CA ALA A 22 33.73 8.09 2.70
C ALA A 22 32.70 9.17 3.01
N GLN A 23 32.42 10.02 2.02
CA GLN A 23 31.42 11.06 2.13
C GLN A 23 30.12 10.36 2.53
N SER A 24 29.63 10.62 3.74
CA SER A 24 28.40 10.01 4.22
C SER A 24 27.28 10.36 3.24
N SER A 25 26.58 9.35 2.74
CA SER A 25 25.44 9.58 1.84
C SER A 25 24.39 10.38 2.59
N ARG A 26 23.88 11.45 1.98
CA ARG A 26 22.95 12.38 2.61
C ARG A 26 21.55 12.25 2.01
N ILE A 27 20.55 12.22 2.87
CA ILE A 27 19.13 12.32 2.53
C ILE A 27 18.63 13.68 3.02
N GLN A 28 18.17 14.50 2.10
CA GLN A 28 17.64 15.83 2.40
C GLN A 28 16.12 15.83 2.27
N ILE A 29 15.43 16.35 3.26
CA ILE A 29 13.97 16.43 3.31
C ILE A 29 13.56 17.86 3.62
N ASN A 30 12.79 18.48 2.75
CA ASN A 30 12.21 19.81 2.99
C ASN A 30 10.73 19.66 3.36
N ALA A 31 10.41 19.59 4.64
CA ALA A 31 9.08 19.29 5.13
C ALA A 31 8.04 20.40 4.86
N ALA A 32 8.49 21.61 4.51
CA ALA A 32 7.61 22.71 4.08
C ALA A 32 7.28 22.64 2.59
N GLN A 33 7.99 21.82 1.81
CA GLN A 33 7.79 21.73 0.36
C GLN A 33 6.98 20.49 0.01
N THR A 34 5.67 20.64 -0.05
CA THR A 34 4.76 19.61 -0.61
C THR A 34 4.93 19.52 -2.12
N ILE A 35 5.10 18.32 -2.63
CA ILE A 35 5.11 18.03 -4.07
C ILE A 35 3.67 17.89 -4.55
N ARG A 36 2.90 17.01 -3.91
CA ARG A 36 1.48 16.75 -4.19
C ARG A 36 0.84 15.88 -3.11
N PRO A 37 -0.49 15.81 -3.02
CA PRO A 37 -1.18 14.78 -2.27
C PRO A 37 -0.92 13.40 -2.89
N ILE A 38 -0.79 12.38 -2.05
CA ILE A 38 -0.72 10.98 -2.49
C ILE A 38 -2.14 10.47 -2.63
N ASN A 39 -2.49 10.00 -3.83
CA ASN A 39 -3.79 9.40 -4.06
C ASN A 39 -3.88 8.06 -3.31
N PRO A 40 -4.91 7.82 -2.48
CA PRO A 40 -5.08 6.54 -1.79
C PRO A 40 -5.15 5.34 -2.74
N TRP A 41 -5.61 5.50 -3.95
CA TRP A 41 -5.70 4.44 -4.96
C TRP A 41 -4.35 4.06 -5.61
N LEU A 42 -3.26 4.69 -5.19
CA LEU A 42 -1.90 4.28 -5.59
C LEU A 42 -1.59 2.82 -5.21
N TYR A 43 -2.30 2.26 -4.25
CA TYR A 43 -2.10 0.90 -3.74
C TYR A 43 -3.16 -0.06 -4.32
N GLY A 44 -3.15 -0.21 -5.65
CA GLY A 44 -4.03 -1.11 -6.37
C GLY A 44 -3.38 -2.44 -6.73
N ILE A 45 -4.21 -3.44 -7.04
CA ILE A 45 -3.76 -4.74 -7.52
C ILE A 45 -4.73 -5.30 -8.55
N ASN A 46 -4.21 -6.05 -9.53
CA ASN A 46 -5.01 -6.78 -10.49
C ASN A 46 -5.55 -8.06 -9.87
N THR A 47 -6.84 -8.32 -10.08
CA THR A 47 -7.48 -9.63 -9.92
C THR A 47 -7.82 -10.18 -11.29
N ALA A 48 -8.18 -11.44 -11.38
CA ALA A 48 -8.55 -12.05 -12.63
C ALA A 48 -9.80 -12.92 -12.45
N ARG A 49 -10.68 -12.97 -13.48
CA ARG A 49 -11.87 -13.82 -13.47
C ARG A 49 -11.54 -15.30 -13.27
N TRP A 50 -10.41 -15.73 -13.82
CA TRP A 50 -9.92 -17.11 -13.74
C TRP A 50 -9.24 -17.47 -12.42
N ASP A 51 -9.24 -16.59 -11.41
CA ASP A 51 -8.62 -16.83 -10.10
C ASP A 51 -9.52 -17.69 -9.20
N GLU A 52 -9.55 -18.98 -9.48
CA GLU A 52 -10.33 -19.96 -8.72
C GLU A 52 -9.92 -20.05 -7.25
N SER A 53 -8.67 -19.69 -6.91
CA SER A 53 -8.16 -19.77 -5.55
C SER A 53 -8.79 -18.74 -4.60
N LEU A 54 -9.36 -17.67 -5.14
CA LEU A 54 -10.08 -16.69 -4.33
C LEU A 54 -11.45 -17.19 -3.84
N PHE A 55 -12.05 -18.18 -4.53
CA PHE A 55 -13.36 -18.72 -4.21
C PHE A 55 -13.32 -20.25 -4.12
N PRO A 56 -12.58 -20.83 -3.16
CA PRO A 56 -12.45 -22.27 -3.03
C PRO A 56 -13.77 -22.93 -2.60
N GLY A 57 -14.07 -24.07 -3.15
CA GLY A 57 -14.91 -25.09 -2.53
C GLY A 57 -16.22 -25.42 -3.20
N SER A 58 -17.17 -24.59 -3.52
CA SER A 58 -18.47 -25.00 -4.05
C SER A 58 -18.63 -24.67 -5.53
N THR A 59 -19.18 -25.61 -6.31
CA THR A 59 -19.69 -25.36 -7.66
C THR A 59 -21.09 -24.72 -7.65
N ASP A 60 -21.69 -24.57 -6.47
CA ASP A 60 -22.96 -23.88 -6.30
C ASP A 60 -22.68 -22.37 -6.14
N GLU A 61 -22.97 -21.58 -7.17
CA GLU A 61 -22.74 -20.14 -7.23
C GLU A 61 -23.33 -19.37 -6.06
N MET A 62 -24.44 -19.85 -5.48
CA MET A 62 -25.07 -19.20 -4.33
C MET A 62 -24.31 -19.42 -3.01
N LEU A 63 -23.40 -20.38 -2.97
CA LEU A 63 -22.65 -20.75 -1.76
C LEU A 63 -21.16 -20.37 -1.82
N ARG A 64 -20.68 -19.86 -2.94
CA ARG A 64 -19.27 -19.44 -3.06
C ARG A 64 -19.00 -18.20 -2.22
N THR A 65 -18.02 -18.32 -1.34
CA THR A 65 -17.51 -17.20 -0.53
C THR A 65 -16.02 -17.05 -0.78
N ALA A 66 -15.57 -15.81 -0.89
CA ALA A 66 -14.16 -15.53 -1.06
C ALA A 66 -13.32 -16.12 0.09
N ASP A 67 -12.11 -16.59 -0.22
CA ASP A 67 -11.17 -17.12 0.76
C ASP A 67 -10.88 -16.11 1.87
N ARG A 68 -11.24 -16.46 3.10
CA ARG A 68 -11.10 -15.58 4.26
C ARG A 68 -9.65 -15.21 4.53
N ASP A 69 -8.71 -16.13 4.35
CA ASP A 69 -7.29 -15.89 4.58
C ASP A 69 -6.73 -14.93 3.52
N ALA A 70 -7.12 -15.10 2.25
CA ALA A 70 -6.78 -14.14 1.19
C ALA A 70 -7.34 -12.75 1.50
N ILE A 71 -8.61 -12.63 1.88
CA ILE A 71 -9.24 -11.36 2.27
C ILE A 71 -8.47 -10.68 3.40
N GLU A 72 -8.14 -11.41 4.48
CA GLU A 72 -7.40 -10.84 5.61
C GLU A 72 -6.00 -10.36 5.18
N LYS A 73 -5.32 -11.08 4.31
CA LYS A 73 -4.01 -10.67 3.77
C LYS A 73 -4.11 -9.44 2.86
N ILE A 74 -5.11 -9.38 1.98
CA ILE A 74 -5.35 -8.20 1.14
C ILE A 74 -5.62 -6.97 2.02
N LYS A 75 -6.48 -7.08 3.02
CA LYS A 75 -6.73 -6.01 3.99
C LYS A 75 -5.47 -5.58 4.74
N ALA A 76 -4.72 -6.54 5.26
CA ALA A 76 -3.49 -6.27 6.00
C ALA A 76 -2.41 -5.60 5.14
N SER A 77 -2.44 -5.83 3.83
CA SER A 77 -1.53 -5.17 2.89
C SER A 77 -1.88 -3.71 2.60
N GLY A 78 -3.11 -3.27 2.94
CA GLY A 78 -3.56 -1.89 2.70
C GLY A 78 -3.86 -1.60 1.23
N ILE A 79 -4.22 -2.61 0.46
CA ILE A 79 -4.75 -2.44 -0.90
C ILE A 79 -6.07 -1.67 -0.85
N THR A 80 -6.20 -0.68 -1.71
CA THR A 80 -7.32 0.26 -1.77
C THR A 80 -8.10 0.24 -3.07
N LEU A 81 -7.61 -0.52 -4.05
CA LEU A 81 -8.26 -0.67 -5.36
C LEU A 81 -7.99 -2.07 -5.93
N LEU A 82 -9.04 -2.67 -6.51
CA LEU A 82 -8.95 -3.93 -7.24
C LEU A 82 -9.37 -3.73 -8.69
N LYS A 83 -8.55 -4.24 -9.64
CA LYS A 83 -8.86 -4.20 -11.08
C LYS A 83 -9.30 -5.58 -11.57
N TYR A 84 -10.30 -5.62 -12.46
CA TYR A 84 -10.96 -6.81 -13.00
C TYR A 84 -11.31 -6.60 -14.47
N PRO A 85 -11.40 -7.64 -15.32
CA PRO A 85 -11.35 -9.08 -15.05
C PRO A 85 -9.98 -9.76 -15.29
N GLY A 86 -8.90 -9.02 -15.54
CA GLY A 86 -7.56 -9.62 -15.62
C GLY A 86 -6.79 -9.32 -16.90
N GLY A 87 -6.27 -8.09 -17.06
CA GLY A 87 -5.39 -7.69 -18.18
C GLY A 87 -6.06 -7.92 -19.54
N ASN A 88 -5.28 -8.40 -20.54
CA ASN A 88 -5.79 -8.66 -21.88
C ASN A 88 -6.92 -9.71 -21.95
N ASP A 89 -7.14 -10.49 -20.89
CA ASP A 89 -8.27 -11.41 -20.80
C ASP A 89 -9.61 -10.66 -20.77
N ALA A 90 -9.61 -9.38 -20.36
CA ALA A 90 -10.78 -8.51 -20.42
C ALA A 90 -11.37 -8.41 -21.83
N ASP A 91 -10.54 -8.44 -22.88
CA ASP A 91 -10.97 -8.34 -24.28
C ASP A 91 -11.50 -9.66 -24.86
N GLN A 92 -11.72 -10.66 -23.99
CA GLN A 92 -12.37 -11.94 -24.30
C GLN A 92 -13.55 -12.23 -23.36
N TYR A 93 -13.68 -11.46 -22.28
CA TYR A 93 -14.68 -11.69 -21.25
C TYR A 93 -16.02 -11.09 -21.63
N VAL A 94 -17.08 -11.93 -21.55
CA VAL A 94 -18.48 -11.53 -21.74
C VAL A 94 -19.19 -11.70 -20.40
N TRP A 95 -19.39 -10.61 -19.68
CA TRP A 95 -19.81 -10.57 -18.28
C TRP A 95 -21.17 -11.22 -17.98
N ASN A 96 -22.06 -11.32 -18.98
CA ASN A 96 -23.41 -11.86 -18.86
C ASN A 96 -23.66 -13.11 -19.77
N SER A 97 -22.59 -13.78 -20.19
CA SER A 97 -22.69 -14.88 -21.17
C SER A 97 -23.51 -16.09 -20.68
N GLY A 98 -23.76 -16.22 -19.39
CA GLY A 98 -24.35 -17.41 -18.79
C GLY A 98 -23.49 -18.67 -18.93
N THR A 99 -22.32 -18.55 -19.56
CA THR A 99 -21.35 -19.64 -19.78
C THR A 99 -20.13 -19.50 -18.88
N ASN A 100 -20.17 -18.57 -17.92
CA ASN A 100 -19.13 -18.46 -16.94
C ASN A 100 -19.01 -19.81 -16.24
N ASN A 101 -17.81 -20.39 -16.30
CA ASN A 101 -17.54 -21.61 -15.56
C ASN A 101 -17.88 -21.34 -14.09
N ALA A 102 -18.53 -22.29 -13.43
CA ALA A 102 -18.82 -22.19 -12.00
C ALA A 102 -17.56 -21.96 -11.12
N THR A 103 -16.38 -22.00 -11.73
CA THR A 103 -15.07 -21.75 -11.10
C THR A 103 -14.55 -20.34 -11.33
N GLU A 104 -15.10 -19.55 -12.26
CA GLU A 104 -14.63 -18.18 -12.54
C GLU A 104 -15.32 -17.16 -11.63
N MET A 105 -14.58 -16.14 -11.20
CA MET A 105 -15.12 -15.01 -10.44
C MET A 105 -16.02 -14.15 -11.34
N ASP A 106 -17.27 -13.95 -10.93
CA ASP A 106 -18.21 -13.09 -11.63
C ASP A 106 -18.22 -11.65 -11.09
N THR A 107 -19.10 -10.82 -11.64
CA THR A 107 -19.24 -9.41 -11.24
C THR A 107 -19.67 -9.27 -9.78
N ASP A 108 -20.64 -10.06 -9.32
CA ASP A 108 -21.17 -9.96 -7.95
C ASP A 108 -20.10 -10.41 -6.92
N GLU A 109 -19.39 -11.49 -7.23
CA GLU A 109 -18.26 -11.98 -6.42
C GLU A 109 -17.11 -10.98 -6.38
N PHE A 110 -16.75 -10.38 -7.52
CA PHE A 110 -15.72 -9.33 -7.56
C PHE A 110 -16.10 -8.12 -6.68
N ILE A 111 -17.33 -7.65 -6.80
CA ILE A 111 -17.81 -6.53 -5.96
C ILE A 111 -17.88 -6.93 -4.49
N ALA A 112 -18.29 -8.16 -4.18
CA ALA A 112 -18.28 -8.67 -2.81
C ALA A 112 -16.85 -8.70 -2.23
N LEU A 113 -15.85 -9.14 -3.02
CA LEU A 113 -14.45 -9.08 -2.66
C LEU A 113 -13.99 -7.64 -2.39
N CYS A 114 -14.30 -6.71 -3.31
CA CYS A 114 -13.97 -5.28 -3.11
C CYS A 114 -14.55 -4.75 -1.80
N ARG A 115 -15.81 -5.05 -1.49
CA ARG A 115 -16.46 -4.63 -0.23
C ARG A 115 -15.82 -5.30 0.98
N ALA A 116 -15.53 -6.60 0.87
CA ALA A 116 -14.88 -7.36 1.94
C ALA A 116 -13.51 -6.80 2.30
N VAL A 117 -12.72 -6.33 1.34
CA VAL A 117 -11.37 -5.77 1.58
C VAL A 117 -11.36 -4.24 1.75
N GLY A 118 -12.46 -3.55 1.44
CA GLY A 118 -12.55 -2.08 1.49
C GLY A 118 -11.88 -1.39 0.32
N ALA A 119 -11.84 -2.03 -0.86
CA ALA A 119 -11.21 -1.52 -2.07
C ALA A 119 -12.24 -0.93 -3.05
N GLU A 120 -11.81 0.06 -3.84
CA GLU A 120 -12.57 0.60 -4.97
C GLU A 120 -12.49 -0.37 -6.17
N PRO A 121 -13.62 -0.73 -6.81
CA PRO A 121 -13.61 -1.54 -8.01
C PRO A 121 -13.21 -0.74 -9.25
N PHE A 122 -12.36 -1.32 -10.10
CA PHE A 122 -11.99 -0.81 -11.41
C PHE A 122 -12.21 -1.90 -12.45
N ILE A 123 -13.11 -1.68 -13.41
CA ILE A 123 -13.56 -2.69 -14.37
C ILE A 123 -13.14 -2.32 -15.79
N THR A 124 -12.55 -3.30 -16.51
CA THR A 124 -12.24 -3.19 -17.94
C THR A 124 -13.31 -3.89 -18.77
N VAL A 125 -13.95 -3.16 -19.70
CA VAL A 125 -14.95 -3.73 -20.62
C VAL A 125 -14.29 -4.26 -21.87
N ASN A 126 -14.87 -5.32 -22.43
CA ASN A 126 -14.41 -5.96 -23.67
C ASN A 126 -14.68 -5.06 -24.88
N LEU A 127 -13.62 -4.55 -25.51
CA LEU A 127 -13.72 -3.71 -26.72
C LEU A 127 -14.15 -4.49 -27.97
N ASN A 128 -14.10 -5.83 -27.96
CA ASN A 128 -14.49 -6.67 -29.09
C ASN A 128 -15.99 -7.01 -29.12
N GLU A 129 -16.70 -6.64 -28.06
CA GLU A 129 -18.15 -6.77 -27.96
C GLU A 129 -18.86 -5.46 -28.33
N SER A 130 -20.20 -5.42 -28.18
CA SER A 130 -20.94 -4.23 -28.49
C SER A 130 -20.85 -3.15 -27.39
N PRO A 131 -20.93 -1.87 -27.76
CA PRO A 131 -21.06 -0.78 -26.78
C PRO A 131 -22.29 -0.93 -25.86
N ASP A 132 -23.38 -1.57 -26.39
CA ASP A 132 -24.58 -1.82 -25.60
C ASP A 132 -24.33 -2.83 -24.49
N LEU A 133 -23.51 -3.87 -24.73
CA LEU A 133 -23.11 -4.82 -23.69
C LEU A 133 -22.33 -4.16 -22.56
N ALA A 134 -21.45 -3.22 -22.88
CA ALA A 134 -20.72 -2.44 -21.88
C ALA A 134 -21.68 -1.51 -21.10
N ALA A 135 -22.62 -0.87 -21.78
CA ALA A 135 -23.67 -0.06 -21.14
C ALA A 135 -24.58 -0.88 -20.22
N GLU A 136 -24.93 -2.12 -20.64
CA GLU A 136 -25.67 -3.05 -19.78
C GLU A 136 -24.90 -3.45 -18.53
N TRP A 137 -23.57 -3.60 -18.62
CA TRP A 137 -22.75 -3.89 -17.44
C TRP A 137 -22.73 -2.71 -16.46
N VAL A 138 -22.62 -1.47 -16.95
CA VAL A 138 -22.79 -0.26 -16.13
C VAL A 138 -24.19 -0.22 -15.49
N ARG A 139 -25.24 -0.51 -16.26
CA ARG A 139 -26.62 -0.57 -15.76
C ARG A 139 -26.79 -1.62 -14.67
N TYR A 140 -26.27 -2.82 -14.91
CA TYR A 140 -26.30 -3.89 -13.92
C TYR A 140 -25.64 -3.44 -12.61
N CYS A 141 -24.40 -2.96 -12.69
CA CYS A 141 -23.64 -2.54 -11.50
C CYS A 141 -24.28 -1.35 -10.79
N ASN A 142 -24.61 -0.27 -11.51
CA ASN A 142 -24.90 1.01 -10.88
C ASN A 142 -26.39 1.28 -10.69
N VAL A 143 -27.25 0.75 -11.58
CA VAL A 143 -28.71 0.96 -11.53
C VAL A 143 -29.41 -0.22 -10.88
N VAL A 144 -29.13 -1.46 -11.32
CA VAL A 144 -29.85 -2.66 -10.84
C VAL A 144 -29.36 -3.06 -9.44
N LYS A 145 -28.03 -3.20 -9.28
CA LYS A 145 -27.41 -3.65 -8.02
C LYS A 145 -27.02 -2.51 -7.08
N GLY A 146 -26.90 -1.28 -7.57
CA GLY A 146 -26.49 -0.13 -6.78
C GLY A 146 -25.05 -0.20 -6.25
N TYR A 147 -24.17 -0.89 -6.96
CA TYR A 147 -22.76 -1.09 -6.57
C TYR A 147 -21.92 0.18 -6.63
N ARG A 148 -22.33 1.15 -7.47
CA ARG A 148 -21.67 2.45 -7.63
C ARG A 148 -20.23 2.33 -8.13
N VAL A 149 -19.99 1.48 -9.10
CA VAL A 149 -18.70 1.33 -9.77
C VAL A 149 -18.41 2.60 -10.56
N LYS A 150 -17.36 3.30 -10.20
CA LYS A 150 -17.02 4.61 -10.79
C LYS A 150 -15.95 4.53 -11.88
N LEU A 151 -15.04 3.56 -11.78
CA LEU A 151 -13.86 3.47 -12.60
C LEU A 151 -14.02 2.36 -13.63
N TRP A 152 -13.93 2.74 -14.91
CA TRP A 152 -14.09 1.84 -16.05
C TRP A 152 -12.96 2.07 -17.06
N GLU A 153 -12.58 1.04 -17.78
CA GLU A 153 -11.61 1.08 -18.87
C GLU A 153 -12.20 0.41 -20.10
N VAL A 154 -11.86 0.89 -21.31
CA VAL A 154 -12.34 0.31 -22.58
C VAL A 154 -11.20 -0.38 -23.29
N GLY A 155 -11.20 -1.72 -23.28
CA GLY A 155 -10.12 -2.57 -23.76
C GLY A 155 -8.87 -2.48 -22.88
N ASP A 156 -7.95 -3.43 -23.04
CA ASP A 156 -6.67 -3.46 -22.32
C ASP A 156 -5.52 -3.49 -23.33
N GLU A 157 -4.52 -2.62 -23.18
CA GLU A 157 -3.32 -2.52 -24.05
C GLU A 157 -3.61 -2.49 -25.57
N GLN A 158 -4.69 -1.89 -26.02
CA GLN A 158 -5.13 -1.92 -27.43
C GLN A 158 -4.12 -1.31 -28.43
N TRP A 159 -3.15 -0.58 -27.94
CA TRP A 159 -2.00 -0.10 -28.70
C TRP A 159 -1.03 -1.22 -29.09
N GLY A 160 -1.05 -2.37 -28.42
CA GLY A 160 -0.17 -3.50 -28.66
C GLY A 160 -0.73 -4.48 -29.69
N THR A 161 0.08 -4.91 -30.66
CA THR A 161 -0.33 -5.89 -31.68
C THR A 161 -0.68 -7.28 -31.13
N TRP A 162 -0.37 -7.54 -29.85
CA TRP A 162 -0.78 -8.76 -29.12
C TRP A 162 -2.19 -8.66 -28.56
N ALA A 163 -2.73 -7.44 -28.41
CA ALA A 163 -4.06 -7.26 -27.86
C ALA A 163 -5.12 -7.73 -28.84
N ARG A 164 -6.08 -8.51 -28.34
CA ARG A 164 -7.22 -8.93 -29.15
C ARG A 164 -8.07 -7.70 -29.49
N GLY A 165 -8.33 -7.50 -30.80
CA GLY A 165 -9.06 -6.32 -31.28
C GLY A 165 -8.18 -5.10 -31.54
N HIS A 166 -6.85 -5.26 -31.46
CA HIS A 166 -5.91 -4.20 -31.88
C HIS A 166 -6.32 -3.61 -33.24
N ALA A 167 -6.33 -2.31 -33.33
CA ALA A 167 -6.66 -1.54 -34.54
C ALA A 167 -5.80 -0.26 -34.55
N PRO A 168 -5.69 0.43 -35.71
CA PRO A 168 -5.04 1.74 -35.78
C PRO A 168 -5.64 2.74 -34.78
N PRO A 169 -4.85 3.74 -34.30
CA PRO A 169 -5.26 4.63 -33.22
C PRO A 169 -6.56 5.40 -33.49
N GLU A 170 -6.82 5.80 -34.74
CA GLU A 170 -8.06 6.51 -35.12
C GLU A 170 -9.27 5.58 -35.08
N GLU A 171 -9.12 4.32 -35.45
CA GLU A 171 -10.19 3.33 -35.39
C GLU A 171 -10.50 2.97 -33.93
N TYR A 172 -9.46 2.74 -33.11
CA TYR A 172 -9.61 2.56 -31.67
C TYR A 172 -10.31 3.76 -31.05
N ALA A 173 -9.90 4.99 -31.36
CA ALA A 173 -10.52 6.20 -30.82
C ALA A 173 -12.02 6.31 -31.15
N LYS A 174 -12.42 5.95 -32.38
CA LYS A 174 -13.83 5.93 -32.78
C LYS A 174 -14.63 4.89 -31.97
N LYS A 175 -14.11 3.68 -31.81
CA LYS A 175 -14.72 2.64 -30.98
C LYS A 175 -14.85 3.13 -29.53
N TYR A 176 -13.75 3.62 -28.95
CA TYR A 176 -13.73 4.16 -27.58
C TYR A 176 -14.82 5.21 -27.35
N ILE A 177 -14.97 6.20 -28.25
CA ILE A 177 -16.00 7.23 -28.14
C ILE A 177 -17.40 6.61 -28.11
N THR A 178 -17.64 5.58 -28.95
CA THR A 178 -18.94 4.91 -29.02
C THR A 178 -19.27 4.19 -27.71
N PHE A 179 -18.28 3.49 -27.13
CA PHE A 179 -18.42 2.84 -25.82
C PHE A 179 -18.69 3.86 -24.71
N VAL A 180 -17.90 4.91 -24.63
CA VAL A 180 -18.07 5.93 -23.58
C VAL A 180 -19.44 6.59 -23.65
N LYS A 181 -19.94 6.91 -24.85
CA LYS A 181 -21.27 7.49 -25.03
C LYS A 181 -22.36 6.52 -24.55
N ALA A 182 -22.29 5.25 -24.91
CA ALA A 182 -23.26 4.24 -24.49
C ALA A 182 -23.24 4.04 -22.97
N MET A 183 -22.08 3.89 -22.37
CA MET A 183 -21.90 3.72 -20.93
C MET A 183 -22.38 4.94 -20.13
N ARG A 184 -22.02 6.16 -20.55
CA ARG A 184 -22.44 7.41 -19.88
C ARG A 184 -23.92 7.76 -20.10
N ALA A 185 -24.57 7.23 -21.12
CA ALA A 185 -26.01 7.35 -21.26
C ALA A 185 -26.75 6.61 -20.14
N VAL A 186 -26.13 5.60 -19.55
CA VAL A 186 -26.65 4.86 -18.39
C VAL A 186 -26.30 5.55 -17.07
N ASP A 187 -25.02 5.90 -16.89
CA ASP A 187 -24.54 6.60 -15.69
C ASP A 187 -23.51 7.65 -16.09
N PRO A 188 -23.89 8.95 -16.11
CA PRO A 188 -22.99 10.04 -16.49
C PRO A 188 -21.89 10.33 -15.47
N THR A 189 -21.93 9.73 -14.29
CA THR A 189 -20.97 9.99 -13.20
C THR A 189 -19.73 9.11 -13.25
N ILE A 190 -19.72 8.08 -14.12
CA ILE A 190 -18.57 7.19 -14.31
C ILE A 190 -17.39 7.89 -14.97
N LYS A 191 -16.20 7.47 -14.58
CA LYS A 191 -14.93 7.85 -15.23
C LYS A 191 -14.47 6.72 -16.14
N VAL A 192 -14.12 7.04 -17.37
CA VAL A 192 -13.73 6.05 -18.37
C VAL A 192 -12.30 6.31 -18.85
N ALA A 193 -11.48 5.26 -18.79
CA ALA A 193 -10.09 5.28 -19.22
C ALA A 193 -9.94 4.85 -20.68
N THR A 194 -8.97 5.49 -21.36
CA THR A 194 -8.37 5.00 -22.61
C THR A 194 -6.96 4.51 -22.34
N ASN A 195 -6.50 3.50 -23.08
CA ASN A 195 -5.14 2.97 -22.92
C ASN A 195 -4.16 3.58 -23.92
N VAL A 196 -2.92 3.81 -23.45
CA VAL A 196 -1.83 4.40 -24.21
C VAL A 196 -0.52 3.64 -23.96
N PRO A 197 0.37 3.58 -24.97
CA PRO A 197 1.71 3.02 -24.76
C PRO A 197 2.56 3.91 -23.85
N LEU A 198 3.43 3.30 -23.08
CA LEU A 198 4.47 4.02 -22.35
C LEU A 198 5.76 4.04 -23.17
N GLY A 199 6.01 5.16 -23.85
CA GLY A 199 7.12 5.36 -24.77
C GLY A 199 6.67 5.65 -26.21
N SER A 200 7.63 5.75 -27.13
CA SER A 200 7.33 6.00 -28.55
C SER A 200 6.56 4.83 -29.16
N HIS A 201 5.55 5.14 -29.94
CA HIS A 201 4.80 4.18 -30.73
C HIS A 201 4.88 4.55 -32.20
N PRO A 202 5.07 3.58 -33.13
CA PRO A 202 5.24 3.86 -34.56
C PRO A 202 4.09 4.67 -35.19
N GLU A 203 2.86 4.49 -34.66
CA GLU A 203 1.67 5.16 -35.17
C GLU A 203 1.32 6.45 -34.40
N ASN A 204 2.23 7.02 -33.59
CA ASN A 204 1.98 8.19 -32.76
C ASN A 204 0.66 8.07 -31.95
N TRP A 205 0.44 6.89 -31.37
CA TRP A 205 -0.82 6.47 -30.72
C TRP A 205 -1.41 7.52 -29.78
N VAL A 206 -0.61 8.05 -28.87
CA VAL A 206 -1.06 9.02 -27.86
C VAL A 206 -1.67 10.26 -28.54
N GLU A 207 -0.96 10.80 -29.54
CA GLU A 207 -1.39 12.01 -30.24
C GLU A 207 -2.70 11.78 -31.01
N HIS A 208 -2.78 10.70 -31.79
CA HIS A 208 -3.94 10.41 -32.64
C HIS A 208 -5.19 10.08 -31.80
N VAL A 209 -5.06 9.23 -30.77
CA VAL A 209 -6.17 8.88 -29.90
C VAL A 209 -6.67 10.11 -29.14
N LEU A 210 -5.77 10.92 -28.57
CA LEU A 210 -6.18 12.06 -27.75
C LEU A 210 -6.71 13.24 -28.60
N LYS A 211 -6.22 13.44 -29.81
CA LYS A 211 -6.81 14.42 -30.74
C LYS A 211 -8.24 14.04 -31.14
N ALA A 212 -8.50 12.73 -31.35
CA ALA A 212 -9.83 12.26 -31.76
C ALA A 212 -10.81 12.10 -30.59
N ALA A 213 -10.37 11.57 -29.45
CA ALA A 213 -11.22 11.14 -28.35
C ALA A 213 -11.04 11.95 -27.05
N GLY A 214 -10.14 12.91 -27.00
CA GLY A 214 -9.71 13.55 -25.75
C GLY A 214 -10.81 14.20 -24.92
N GLU A 215 -11.89 14.72 -25.54
CA GLU A 215 -13.04 15.28 -24.82
C GLU A 215 -13.78 14.22 -23.98
N TYR A 216 -13.69 12.95 -24.37
CA TYR A 216 -14.35 11.83 -23.71
C TYR A 216 -13.48 11.15 -22.67
N VAL A 217 -12.18 11.50 -22.59
CA VAL A 217 -11.20 10.85 -21.71
C VAL A 217 -11.19 11.50 -20.33
N ASP A 218 -11.33 10.68 -19.27
CA ASP A 218 -11.12 11.07 -17.88
C ASP A 218 -9.79 10.55 -17.33
N MET A 219 -9.33 9.42 -17.85
CA MET A 219 -8.22 8.66 -17.32
C MET A 219 -7.39 8.06 -18.45
N LEU A 220 -6.08 7.96 -18.24
CA LEU A 220 -5.12 7.32 -19.15
C LEU A 220 -4.48 6.13 -18.46
N THR A 221 -4.59 4.96 -19.07
CA THR A 221 -3.95 3.74 -18.57
C THR A 221 -2.72 3.37 -19.40
N TYR A 222 -1.69 2.93 -18.71
CA TYR A 222 -0.45 2.40 -19.29
C TYR A 222 0.08 1.25 -18.45
N THR A 223 1.00 0.46 -19.02
CA THR A 223 1.63 -0.68 -18.34
C THR A 223 3.15 -0.53 -18.32
N PHE A 224 3.82 -1.21 -17.39
CA PHE A 224 5.28 -1.22 -17.33
C PHE A 224 5.84 -2.56 -16.88
N PHE A 225 6.36 -3.33 -17.84
CA PHE A 225 7.07 -4.60 -17.64
C PHE A 225 8.43 -4.51 -18.32
N PRO A 226 9.49 -4.06 -17.61
CA PRO A 226 10.72 -3.63 -18.24
C PRO A 226 11.60 -4.74 -18.81
N GLN A 227 11.43 -5.97 -18.37
CA GLN A 227 12.24 -7.09 -18.84
C GLN A 227 11.40 -8.11 -19.61
N GLN A 228 12.06 -8.85 -20.48
CA GLN A 228 11.44 -9.96 -21.21
C GLN A 228 11.65 -11.27 -20.47
N SER A 229 10.65 -12.16 -20.56
CA SER A 229 10.73 -13.53 -20.09
C SER A 229 12.02 -14.22 -20.56
N GLY A 230 12.77 -14.81 -19.65
CA GLY A 230 14.03 -15.51 -19.93
C GLY A 230 15.26 -14.64 -20.08
N LYS A 231 15.11 -13.32 -19.96
CA LYS A 231 16.22 -12.37 -20.02
C LYS A 231 16.30 -11.52 -18.74
N GLU A 232 15.72 -12.02 -17.65
CA GLU A 232 15.71 -11.32 -16.38
C GLU A 232 17.13 -11.14 -15.85
N ASN A 233 17.46 -9.90 -15.50
CA ASN A 233 18.75 -9.52 -14.96
C ASN A 233 18.58 -8.49 -13.85
N ASP A 234 19.12 -8.77 -12.68
CA ASP A 234 18.94 -7.96 -11.48
C ASP A 234 19.56 -6.56 -11.60
N ASP A 235 20.75 -6.47 -12.17
CA ASP A 235 21.45 -5.17 -12.29
C ASP A 235 20.73 -4.27 -13.29
N THR A 236 20.24 -4.84 -14.39
CA THR A 236 19.41 -4.14 -15.37
C THR A 236 18.08 -3.72 -14.76
N LEU A 237 17.43 -4.59 -13.98
CA LEU A 237 16.14 -4.29 -13.35
C LEU A 237 16.23 -3.01 -12.52
N MET A 238 17.26 -2.84 -11.71
CA MET A 238 17.42 -1.67 -10.84
C MET A 238 17.57 -0.34 -11.60
N THR A 239 18.00 -0.38 -12.86
CA THR A 239 18.10 0.82 -13.71
C THR A 239 16.77 1.21 -14.36
N THR A 240 15.82 0.27 -14.44
CA THR A 240 14.57 0.47 -15.18
C THR A 240 13.62 1.48 -14.53
N VAL A 241 13.77 1.75 -13.23
CA VAL A 241 13.00 2.80 -12.55
C VAL A 241 13.34 4.19 -13.11
N GLY A 242 14.62 4.46 -13.41
CA GLY A 242 15.04 5.68 -14.10
C GLY A 242 14.44 5.80 -15.50
N LYS A 243 14.41 4.69 -16.24
CA LYS A 243 13.73 4.62 -17.55
C LYS A 243 12.24 4.92 -17.43
N PHE A 244 11.56 4.31 -16.46
CA PHE A 244 10.15 4.56 -16.19
C PHE A 244 9.87 6.05 -15.94
N ARG A 245 10.68 6.70 -15.10
CA ARG A 245 10.57 8.15 -14.84
C ARG A 245 10.61 8.98 -16.12
N SER A 246 11.58 8.71 -16.98
CA SER A 246 11.70 9.42 -18.26
C SER A 246 10.48 9.18 -19.15
N LEU A 247 10.02 7.93 -19.26
CA LEU A 247 8.87 7.58 -20.10
C LEU A 247 7.57 8.25 -19.64
N VAL A 248 7.29 8.27 -18.32
CA VAL A 248 6.09 8.94 -17.78
C VAL A 248 6.18 10.45 -17.96
N THR A 249 7.36 11.04 -17.81
CA THR A 249 7.56 12.47 -18.07
C THR A 249 7.24 12.79 -19.52
N THR A 250 7.80 12.02 -20.48
CA THR A 250 7.49 12.18 -21.91
C THR A 250 6.00 11.98 -22.19
N LEU A 251 5.36 10.96 -21.61
CA LEU A 251 3.91 10.75 -21.78
C LEU A 251 3.11 11.98 -21.35
N ARG A 252 3.45 12.58 -20.21
CA ARG A 252 2.76 13.80 -19.74
C ARG A 252 2.95 15.00 -20.67
N GLU A 253 4.14 15.15 -21.26
CA GLU A 253 4.42 16.17 -22.26
C GLU A 253 3.61 15.92 -23.54
N ASP A 254 3.54 14.66 -24.01
CA ASP A 254 2.74 14.27 -25.18
C ASP A 254 1.26 14.56 -24.99
N VAL A 255 0.73 14.20 -23.83
CA VAL A 255 -0.67 14.49 -23.44
C VAL A 255 -0.91 16.00 -23.38
N GLY A 256 0.01 16.76 -22.81
CA GLY A 256 -0.07 18.22 -22.75
C GLY A 256 -0.07 18.86 -24.15
N ARG A 257 0.74 18.34 -25.09
CA ARG A 257 0.75 18.78 -26.49
C ARG A 257 -0.54 18.44 -27.23
N ALA A 258 -1.09 17.23 -26.99
CA ALA A 258 -2.29 16.76 -27.70
C ALA A 258 -3.57 17.46 -27.22
N MET A 259 -3.69 17.76 -25.93
CA MET A 259 -4.94 18.20 -25.31
C MET A 259 -4.91 19.60 -24.69
N GLY A 260 -3.74 20.22 -24.59
CA GLY A 260 -3.51 21.44 -23.83
C GLY A 260 -3.34 21.19 -22.33
N SER A 261 -2.61 22.06 -21.65
CA SER A 261 -2.19 21.88 -20.25
C SER A 261 -3.34 21.79 -19.25
N GLN A 262 -4.41 22.54 -19.46
CA GLN A 262 -5.56 22.55 -18.55
C GLN A 262 -6.30 21.20 -18.56
N LYS A 263 -6.61 20.65 -19.73
CA LYS A 263 -7.27 19.34 -19.85
C LYS A 263 -6.34 18.22 -19.38
N ALA A 264 -5.07 18.26 -19.78
CA ALA A 264 -4.07 17.30 -19.33
C ALA A 264 -3.94 17.23 -17.80
N ALA A 265 -4.02 18.37 -17.12
CA ALA A 265 -3.98 18.44 -15.65
C ALA A 265 -5.23 17.85 -14.96
N SER A 266 -6.34 17.70 -15.66
CA SER A 266 -7.58 17.11 -15.12
C SER A 266 -7.66 15.59 -15.27
N LEU A 267 -6.76 14.98 -16.03
CA LEU A 267 -6.74 13.54 -16.26
C LEU A 267 -6.08 12.78 -15.12
N LEU A 268 -6.62 11.60 -14.81
CA LEU A 268 -5.93 10.64 -13.94
C LEU A 268 -4.97 9.79 -14.78
N PHE A 269 -3.75 9.64 -14.27
CA PHE A 269 -2.72 8.79 -14.86
C PHE A 269 -2.62 7.47 -14.10
N ILE A 270 -2.76 6.36 -14.81
CA ILE A 270 -2.95 5.05 -14.20
C ILE A 270 -1.94 4.05 -14.76
N ASN A 271 -1.12 3.48 -13.90
CA ASN A 271 -0.36 2.28 -14.24
C ASN A 271 -1.22 1.05 -13.95
N VAL A 272 -1.89 0.49 -14.97
CA VAL A 272 -2.84 -0.61 -14.79
C VAL A 272 -2.19 -1.98 -14.70
N GLY A 273 -0.90 -2.09 -14.95
CA GLY A 273 -0.16 -3.35 -14.83
C GLY A 273 1.34 -3.11 -14.75
N TYR A 274 1.97 -3.53 -13.67
CA TYR A 274 3.42 -3.48 -13.55
C TYR A 274 3.96 -4.65 -12.73
N ASN A 275 5.06 -5.19 -13.19
CA ASN A 275 5.93 -6.12 -12.49
C ASN A 275 7.32 -6.12 -13.18
N SER A 276 8.32 -6.81 -12.63
CA SER A 276 9.70 -6.77 -13.11
C SER A 276 9.91 -7.36 -14.51
N VAL A 277 9.01 -8.22 -14.98
CA VAL A 277 9.14 -8.94 -16.24
C VAL A 277 7.80 -9.12 -16.92
N SER A 278 7.76 -9.11 -18.26
CA SER A 278 6.57 -9.42 -19.07
C SER A 278 6.42 -10.94 -19.23
N HIS A 279 5.20 -11.45 -19.21
CA HIS A 279 4.77 -12.85 -19.37
C HIS A 279 5.77 -13.94 -18.89
N SER A 280 5.28 -15.11 -18.49
CA SER A 280 6.08 -16.26 -18.05
C SER A 280 7.31 -15.91 -17.17
N PRO A 281 7.10 -15.39 -15.94
CA PRO A 281 8.19 -14.90 -15.09
C PRO A 281 9.13 -16.03 -14.65
N GLY A 282 10.42 -15.70 -14.52
CA GLY A 282 11.41 -16.52 -13.82
C GLY A 282 11.46 -16.23 -12.32
N PRO A 283 12.37 -16.88 -11.57
CA PRO A 283 12.43 -16.79 -10.10
C PRO A 283 12.65 -15.38 -9.53
N GLN A 284 13.08 -14.41 -10.35
CA GLN A 284 13.32 -13.03 -9.92
C GLN A 284 12.09 -12.39 -9.25
N THR A 285 10.88 -12.68 -9.74
CA THR A 285 9.63 -12.15 -9.17
C THR A 285 9.36 -12.61 -7.74
N LEU A 286 9.97 -13.71 -7.31
CA LEU A 286 9.83 -14.25 -5.95
C LEU A 286 10.91 -13.76 -4.97
N GLN A 287 11.93 -13.06 -5.47
CA GLN A 287 13.10 -12.67 -4.71
C GLN A 287 12.95 -11.24 -4.13
N MET A 288 13.80 -10.95 -3.14
CA MET A 288 13.81 -9.63 -2.49
C MET A 288 14.08 -8.47 -3.47
N ILE A 289 14.80 -8.73 -4.56
CA ILE A 289 15.06 -7.72 -5.59
C ILE A 289 13.76 -7.20 -6.23
N ASN A 290 12.77 -8.07 -6.45
CA ASN A 290 11.46 -7.64 -6.97
C ASN A 290 10.74 -6.72 -5.98
N ALA A 291 10.84 -7.00 -4.68
CA ALA A 291 10.28 -6.12 -3.65
C ALA A 291 10.99 -4.75 -3.62
N VAL A 292 12.32 -4.73 -3.71
CA VAL A 292 13.11 -3.49 -3.76
C VAL A 292 12.73 -2.66 -5.00
N TRP A 293 12.61 -3.32 -6.16
CA TRP A 293 12.16 -2.69 -7.39
C TRP A 293 10.72 -2.17 -7.28
N THR A 294 9.79 -2.98 -6.77
CA THR A 294 8.37 -2.59 -6.56
C THR A 294 8.26 -1.37 -5.65
N ALA A 295 9.05 -1.32 -4.59
CA ALA A 295 9.10 -0.18 -3.68
C ALA A 295 9.58 1.11 -4.38
N ASP A 296 10.66 1.01 -5.16
CA ASP A 296 11.20 2.16 -5.90
C ASP A 296 10.25 2.61 -7.02
N MET A 297 9.52 1.68 -7.63
CA MET A 297 8.43 1.99 -8.57
C MET A 297 7.30 2.74 -7.89
N LEU A 298 6.78 2.28 -6.74
CA LEU A 298 5.69 2.96 -6.02
C LEU A 298 6.08 4.38 -5.61
N GLY A 299 7.28 4.56 -5.05
CA GLY A 299 7.77 5.89 -4.71
C GLY A 299 7.91 6.80 -5.94
N SER A 300 8.42 6.27 -7.05
CA SER A 300 8.55 7.01 -8.32
C SER A 300 7.19 7.37 -8.90
N MET A 301 6.22 6.46 -8.85
CA MET A 301 4.85 6.72 -9.29
C MET A 301 4.20 7.85 -8.47
N ALA A 302 4.38 7.84 -7.14
CA ALA A 302 3.91 8.92 -6.28
C ALA A 302 4.51 10.28 -6.69
N GLU A 303 5.81 10.36 -6.93
CA GLU A 303 6.49 11.60 -7.35
C GLU A 303 6.04 12.09 -8.73
N LEU A 304 5.85 11.17 -9.67
CA LEU A 304 5.42 11.49 -11.04
C LEU A 304 3.92 11.79 -11.14
N GLY A 305 3.15 11.59 -10.05
CA GLY A 305 1.71 11.82 -10.01
C GLY A 305 0.90 10.77 -10.74
N THR A 306 1.35 9.52 -10.69
CA THR A 306 0.47 8.39 -10.99
C THR A 306 -0.61 8.33 -9.91
N ASP A 307 -1.86 8.37 -10.33
CA ASP A 307 -3.01 8.40 -9.42
C ASP A 307 -3.41 7.01 -8.92
N ILE A 308 -3.31 6.03 -9.81
CA ILE A 308 -3.66 4.62 -9.54
C ILE A 308 -2.52 3.74 -10.04
N ALA A 309 -2.10 2.76 -9.25
CA ALA A 309 -1.11 1.78 -9.68
C ALA A 309 -1.57 0.36 -9.31
N CYS A 310 -1.83 -0.47 -10.31
CA CYS A 310 -2.30 -1.84 -10.13
C CYS A 310 -1.15 -2.83 -10.34
N PHE A 311 -0.63 -3.39 -9.25
CA PHE A 311 0.40 -4.43 -9.33
C PHE A 311 -0.15 -5.67 -10.06
N TRP A 312 0.64 -6.29 -10.90
CA TRP A 312 0.32 -7.54 -11.55
C TRP A 312 1.02 -8.70 -10.84
N ALA A 313 0.35 -9.53 -10.01
CA ALA A 313 -1.06 -9.57 -9.76
C ALA A 313 -1.34 -10.06 -8.33
N LEU A 314 -2.61 -10.25 -7.95
CA LEU A 314 -3.00 -10.84 -6.68
C LEU A 314 -2.55 -12.30 -6.58
N HIS A 315 -3.01 -13.13 -7.49
CA HIS A 315 -2.60 -14.50 -7.73
C HIS A 315 -2.18 -14.69 -9.19
N ASN A 316 -1.37 -15.72 -9.46
CA ASN A 316 -1.02 -16.11 -10.82
C ASN A 316 -0.73 -17.61 -10.88
N PHE A 317 -1.46 -18.34 -11.75
CA PHE A 317 -1.49 -19.81 -11.72
C PHE A 317 -0.32 -20.54 -12.36
N TYR A 318 0.52 -19.90 -13.15
CA TYR A 318 1.52 -20.63 -13.94
C TYR A 318 2.93 -20.10 -13.78
N PRO A 319 3.80 -20.85 -13.06
CA PRO A 319 5.24 -20.62 -13.11
C PRO A 319 5.94 -21.60 -14.05
N PRO A 320 5.74 -21.59 -15.38
CA PRO A 320 6.44 -22.54 -16.26
C PRO A 320 7.96 -22.38 -16.21
N ARG A 321 8.45 -21.25 -15.65
CA ARG A 321 9.85 -20.92 -15.49
C ARG A 321 10.29 -20.74 -14.04
N GLY A 322 9.47 -21.19 -13.09
CA GLY A 322 9.78 -21.14 -11.66
C GLY A 322 9.58 -19.79 -10.99
N GLY A 323 8.95 -18.81 -11.68
CA GLY A 323 8.51 -17.55 -11.12
C GLY A 323 7.00 -17.51 -10.88
N ASP A 324 6.52 -16.44 -10.27
CA ASP A 324 5.12 -16.18 -9.99
C ASP A 324 4.88 -14.67 -9.92
N TYR A 325 3.83 -14.18 -10.55
CA TYR A 325 3.44 -12.77 -10.44
C TYR A 325 2.66 -12.47 -9.17
N GLY A 326 2.05 -13.51 -8.58
CA GLY A 326 1.24 -13.33 -7.40
C GLY A 326 2.02 -12.68 -6.25
N TYR A 327 1.45 -11.64 -5.64
CA TYR A 327 2.03 -11.12 -4.41
C TYR A 327 1.72 -12.03 -3.20
N ILE A 328 0.69 -12.88 -3.33
CA ILE A 328 0.45 -14.08 -2.51
C ILE A 328 0.36 -15.30 -3.41
N SER A 329 0.72 -16.48 -2.89
CA SER A 329 0.66 -17.72 -3.67
C SER A 329 -0.79 -18.16 -3.93
N SER A 330 -1.02 -18.79 -5.08
CA SER A 330 -2.34 -19.33 -5.47
C SER A 330 -2.69 -20.67 -4.80
N ASP A 331 -1.87 -21.17 -3.89
CA ASP A 331 -2.18 -22.35 -3.08
C ASP A 331 -3.06 -21.98 -1.87
N ALA A 332 -3.63 -22.99 -1.23
CA ALA A 332 -4.49 -22.81 -0.06
C ALA A 332 -3.82 -22.09 1.14
N ALA A 333 -2.50 -21.91 1.11
CA ALA A 333 -1.76 -21.21 2.15
C ALA A 333 -1.69 -19.68 1.92
N ASN A 334 -2.02 -19.21 0.69
CA ASN A 334 -1.93 -17.79 0.30
C ASN A 334 -0.63 -17.15 0.80
N THR A 335 0.50 -17.82 0.58
CA THR A 335 1.79 -17.43 1.18
C THR A 335 2.26 -16.08 0.65
N PRO A 336 2.43 -15.05 1.50
CA PRO A 336 2.92 -13.74 1.06
C PRO A 336 4.34 -13.83 0.48
N ARG A 337 4.53 -13.25 -0.71
CA ARG A 337 5.84 -13.08 -1.36
C ARG A 337 6.54 -11.83 -0.82
N TYR A 338 7.79 -11.58 -1.18
CA TYR A 338 8.49 -10.35 -0.74
C TYR A 338 7.77 -9.08 -1.21
N SER A 339 7.25 -9.06 -2.43
CA SER A 339 6.46 -7.94 -2.98
C SER A 339 5.21 -7.60 -2.16
N TYR A 340 4.56 -8.60 -1.53
CA TYR A 340 3.43 -8.38 -0.63
C TYR A 340 3.76 -7.37 0.47
N TYR A 341 4.92 -7.53 1.12
CA TYR A 341 5.29 -6.71 2.28
C TYR A 341 5.63 -5.25 1.94
N VAL A 342 5.80 -4.94 0.66
CA VAL A 342 5.97 -3.56 0.19
C VAL A 342 4.69 -2.76 0.39
N PHE A 343 3.52 -3.38 0.14
CA PHE A 343 2.24 -2.68 0.22
C PHE A 343 1.88 -2.21 1.63
N PRO A 344 1.90 -3.03 2.70
CA PRO A 344 1.64 -2.54 4.04
C PRO A 344 2.69 -1.52 4.49
N LEU A 345 3.95 -1.65 4.07
CA LEU A 345 4.97 -0.66 4.39
C LEU A 345 4.65 0.69 3.74
N PHE A 346 4.27 0.71 2.46
CA PHE A 346 3.96 1.95 1.76
C PHE A 346 2.61 2.54 2.17
N SER A 347 1.55 1.76 2.21
CA SER A 347 0.20 2.23 2.55
C SER A 347 0.10 2.80 3.97
N GLN A 348 0.94 2.32 4.89
CA GLN A 348 1.00 2.85 6.25
C GLN A 348 1.91 4.06 6.38
N HIS A 349 3.03 4.12 5.64
CA HIS A 349 4.08 5.11 5.83
C HIS A 349 4.23 6.12 4.68
N LEU A 350 3.59 5.93 3.52
CA LEU A 350 3.60 6.89 2.42
C LEU A 350 2.17 7.33 2.10
N LYS A 351 1.66 8.27 2.89
CA LYS A 351 0.29 8.80 2.81
C LYS A 351 0.24 10.28 3.15
N GLY A 352 -0.87 10.94 2.81
CA GLY A 352 -1.01 12.38 2.97
C GLY A 352 -0.29 13.14 1.86
N ASP A 353 0.57 14.08 2.21
CA ASP A 353 1.29 14.91 1.25
C ASP A 353 2.70 14.37 1.01
N LEU A 354 3.05 14.12 -0.24
CA LEU A 354 4.41 13.80 -0.65
C LEU A 354 5.30 15.02 -0.50
N ILE A 355 6.44 14.86 0.17
CA ILE A 355 7.37 15.93 0.54
C ILE A 355 8.64 15.86 -0.31
N ALA A 356 9.19 17.01 -0.67
CA ALA A 356 10.43 17.10 -1.43
C ALA A 356 11.59 16.42 -0.68
N THR A 357 12.12 15.37 -1.32
CA THR A 357 13.15 14.49 -0.75
C THR A 357 14.23 14.22 -1.78
N GLY A 358 15.48 14.27 -1.38
CA GLY A 358 16.62 13.98 -2.25
C GLY A 358 17.64 13.06 -1.60
N SER A 359 18.26 12.20 -2.41
CA SER A 359 19.37 11.34 -2.01
C SER A 359 20.63 11.71 -2.78
N SER A 360 21.77 11.85 -2.09
CA SER A 360 23.09 12.04 -2.73
C SER A 360 23.73 10.71 -3.16
N ASP A 361 23.11 9.57 -2.85
CA ASP A 361 23.59 8.23 -3.20
C ASP A 361 22.62 7.58 -4.20
N ALA A 362 23.07 7.38 -5.44
CA ALA A 362 22.27 6.76 -6.49
C ALA A 362 21.82 5.32 -6.16
N SER A 363 22.51 4.65 -5.23
CA SER A 363 22.13 3.32 -4.76
C SER A 363 21.04 3.34 -3.68
N VAL A 364 20.60 4.53 -3.23
CA VAL A 364 19.55 4.70 -2.22
C VAL A 364 18.48 5.64 -2.75
N SER A 365 17.27 5.14 -2.89
CA SER A 365 16.09 5.99 -3.13
C SER A 365 15.46 6.37 -1.78
N ALA A 366 14.90 7.59 -1.73
CA ALA A 366 14.27 8.13 -0.54
C ALA A 366 12.97 8.84 -0.90
N TYR A 367 11.90 8.52 -0.17
CA TYR A 367 10.57 9.12 -0.34
C TYR A 367 10.04 9.54 1.02
N ALA A 368 9.60 10.78 1.15
CA ALA A 368 9.01 11.25 2.38
C ALA A 368 7.59 11.74 2.18
N SER A 369 6.75 11.54 3.19
CA SER A 369 5.39 12.08 3.20
C SER A 369 5.04 12.64 4.56
N ARG A 370 4.09 13.60 4.57
CA ARG A 370 3.57 14.21 5.79
C ARG A 370 2.07 13.94 5.90
N PHE A 371 1.68 13.40 7.02
CA PHE A 371 0.27 13.23 7.38
C PHE A 371 0.04 13.80 8.79
N GLY A 372 -0.63 14.94 8.85
CA GLY A 372 -0.75 15.71 10.08
C GLY A 372 0.62 16.12 10.65
N LYS A 373 0.91 15.72 11.88
CA LYS A 373 2.19 15.98 12.56
C LYS A 373 3.25 14.88 12.35
N THR A 374 2.94 13.84 11.60
CA THR A 374 3.86 12.74 11.32
C THR A 374 4.55 12.96 9.98
N LEU A 375 5.88 12.93 9.99
CA LEU A 375 6.75 12.84 8.81
C LEU A 375 7.26 11.42 8.71
N SER A 376 6.92 10.74 7.63
CA SER A 376 7.40 9.39 7.32
C SER A 376 8.45 9.45 6.22
N LEU A 377 9.53 8.70 6.39
CA LEU A 377 10.62 8.56 5.43
C LEU A 377 10.77 7.10 5.06
N ILE A 378 10.70 6.78 3.76
CA ILE A 378 11.01 5.46 3.21
C ILE A 378 12.37 5.53 2.53
N LEU A 379 13.29 4.67 2.96
CA LEU A 379 14.64 4.50 2.42
C LEU A 379 14.73 3.15 1.73
N ILE A 380 15.19 3.13 0.49
CA ILE A 380 15.34 1.91 -0.31
C ILE A 380 16.82 1.75 -0.66
N ASN A 381 17.49 0.81 0.01
CA ASN A 381 18.88 0.46 -0.32
C ASN A 381 18.90 -0.62 -1.40
N LYS A 382 19.27 -0.21 -2.61
CA LYS A 382 19.39 -1.06 -3.81
C LYS A 382 20.70 -1.86 -3.86
N GLY A 383 21.64 -1.55 -2.97
CA GLY A 383 22.95 -2.20 -2.91
C GLY A 383 22.85 -3.65 -2.39
N ARG A 384 23.29 -4.63 -3.19
CA ARG A 384 23.16 -6.08 -2.85
C ARG A 384 23.93 -6.51 -1.62
N ARG A 385 25.12 -5.95 -1.38
CA ARG A 385 26.08 -6.43 -0.37
C ARG A 385 26.49 -5.36 0.63
N SER A 386 26.06 -4.13 0.44
CA SER A 386 26.58 -3.00 1.19
C SER A 386 25.54 -2.39 2.11
N HIS A 387 25.82 -2.40 3.41
CA HIS A 387 25.16 -1.49 4.33
C HIS A 387 25.42 -0.04 3.90
N ARG A 388 24.44 0.82 4.08
CA ARG A 388 24.60 2.26 3.87
C ARG A 388 24.45 2.98 5.21
N SER A 389 25.38 3.88 5.49
CA SER A 389 25.26 4.85 6.56
C SER A 389 24.79 6.15 5.94
N LEU A 390 23.61 6.60 6.33
CA LEU A 390 22.93 7.75 5.74
C LEU A 390 22.82 8.84 6.79
N GLU A 391 23.16 10.06 6.43
CA GLU A 391 22.88 11.26 7.20
C GLU A 391 21.52 11.82 6.75
N ILE A 392 20.56 11.87 7.64
CA ILE A 392 19.24 12.44 7.39
C ILE A 392 19.31 13.92 7.81
N ASP A 393 18.94 14.82 6.89
CA ASP A 393 18.92 16.27 7.08
C ASP A 393 17.49 16.77 6.86
N LEU A 394 16.83 17.19 7.95
CA LEU A 394 15.46 17.67 7.96
C LEU A 394 15.47 19.20 7.94
N LYS A 395 14.76 19.77 6.99
CA LYS A 395 14.48 21.19 6.92
C LYS A 395 13.01 21.45 7.25
N ASP A 396 12.74 22.47 8.05
CA ASP A 396 11.40 22.92 8.44
C ASP A 396 10.57 21.83 9.17
N PHE A 397 11.26 20.96 9.93
CA PHE A 397 10.65 19.95 10.78
C PHE A 397 11.55 19.65 11.98
N VAL A 398 11.05 19.87 13.17
CA VAL A 398 11.76 19.55 14.43
C VAL A 398 11.18 18.24 14.97
N PRO A 399 11.88 17.10 14.83
CA PRO A 399 11.38 15.82 15.26
C PRO A 399 11.39 15.67 16.77
N HIS A 400 10.51 14.83 17.29
CA HIS A 400 10.64 14.26 18.63
C HIS A 400 11.94 13.42 18.69
N PRO A 401 12.65 13.36 19.84
CA PRO A 401 13.92 12.62 19.97
C PRO A 401 13.84 11.12 19.70
N VAL A 402 12.68 10.56 19.51
CA VAL A 402 12.48 9.14 19.21
C VAL A 402 11.68 8.97 17.92
N ALA A 403 12.16 8.12 17.02
CA ALA A 403 11.48 7.72 15.81
C ALA A 403 11.24 6.22 15.77
N LYS A 404 10.10 5.81 15.28
CA LYS A 404 9.76 4.40 15.04
C LYS A 404 10.35 3.94 13.71
N VAL A 405 10.75 2.68 13.62
CA VAL A 405 11.41 2.12 12.45
C VAL A 405 10.83 0.76 12.09
N TRP A 406 10.57 0.55 10.82
CA TRP A 406 10.20 -0.76 10.25
C TRP A 406 11.15 -1.10 9.11
N THR A 407 11.33 -2.38 8.88
CA THR A 407 12.17 -2.83 7.76
C THR A 407 11.63 -4.08 7.10
N LEU A 408 11.85 -4.12 5.79
CA LEU A 408 11.68 -5.28 4.93
C LEU A 408 13.04 -5.60 4.31
N ASP A 409 13.55 -6.80 4.53
CA ASP A 409 14.74 -7.36 3.88
C ASP A 409 14.63 -8.89 3.81
N GLU A 410 15.67 -9.59 3.38
CA GLU A 410 15.65 -11.04 3.24
C GLU A 410 15.30 -11.81 4.53
N LYS A 411 15.61 -11.22 5.70
CA LYS A 411 15.41 -11.83 7.02
C LYS A 411 14.16 -11.34 7.72
N ARG A 412 13.69 -10.13 7.40
CA ARG A 412 12.63 -9.42 8.11
C ARG A 412 11.54 -9.03 7.13
N LYS A 413 10.34 -9.50 7.39
CA LYS A 413 9.16 -9.30 6.54
C LYS A 413 8.28 -8.20 7.14
N TYR A 414 8.67 -6.93 6.93
CA TYR A 414 7.98 -5.75 7.49
C TYR A 414 7.91 -5.80 9.03
N ASN A 415 9.06 -5.94 9.66
CA ASN A 415 9.17 -5.99 11.12
C ASN A 415 9.50 -4.62 11.69
N GLN A 416 8.81 -4.25 12.77
CA GLN A 416 9.23 -3.10 13.58
C GLN A 416 10.55 -3.42 14.28
N LEU A 417 11.51 -2.50 14.15
CA LEU A 417 12.80 -2.56 14.82
C LEU A 417 12.74 -1.81 16.14
N LYS A 418 13.88 -1.82 16.85
CA LYS A 418 14.08 -0.92 17.99
C LYS A 418 14.05 0.53 17.51
N ASP A 419 13.36 1.38 18.26
CA ASP A 419 13.23 2.80 17.96
C ASP A 419 14.62 3.47 17.90
N ILE A 420 14.75 4.42 16.98
CA ILE A 420 15.92 5.31 16.96
C ILE A 420 15.72 6.34 18.06
N THR A 421 16.70 6.47 18.94
CA THR A 421 16.74 7.50 20.00
C THR A 421 17.71 8.62 19.61
N GLN A 422 17.55 9.81 20.19
CA GLN A 422 18.35 11.01 19.89
C GLN A 422 18.18 11.52 18.44
N VAL A 423 16.96 11.37 17.89
CA VAL A 423 16.60 11.97 16.61
C VAL A 423 16.55 13.50 16.76
N SER A 424 17.12 14.19 15.80
CA SER A 424 17.14 15.65 15.69
C SER A 424 16.98 16.04 14.21
N GLU A 425 17.09 17.32 13.88
CA GLU A 425 17.06 17.78 12.48
C GLU A 425 18.18 17.15 11.64
N ARG A 426 19.25 16.66 12.29
CA ARG A 426 20.31 15.86 11.67
C ARG A 426 20.59 14.63 12.51
N PHE A 427 20.50 13.46 11.89
CA PHE A 427 20.81 12.20 12.56
C PHE A 427 21.27 11.14 11.55
N ALA A 428 21.93 10.11 12.03
CA ALA A 428 22.43 9.03 11.19
C ALA A 428 21.55 7.78 11.28
N VAL A 429 21.37 7.12 10.14
CA VAL A 429 20.67 5.84 10.04
C VAL A 429 21.52 4.86 9.25
N LYS A 430 21.55 3.60 9.70
CA LYS A 430 22.19 2.51 8.98
C LYS A 430 21.11 1.59 8.40
N VAL A 431 21.10 1.43 7.07
CA VAL A 431 20.21 0.52 6.35
C VAL A 431 20.96 -0.70 5.84
N THR A 432 20.30 -1.86 5.89
CA THR A 432 20.86 -3.14 5.44
C THR A 432 20.90 -3.23 3.92
N PRO A 433 21.71 -4.14 3.34
CA PRO A 433 21.66 -4.42 1.90
C PRO A 433 20.26 -4.88 1.47
N TYR A 434 19.86 -4.56 0.23
CA TYR A 434 18.56 -4.92 -0.32
C TYR A 434 17.43 -4.79 0.72
N SER A 435 17.16 -3.57 1.14
CA SER A 435 16.18 -3.32 2.18
C SER A 435 15.32 -2.11 1.89
N ILE A 436 14.13 -2.14 2.46
CA ILE A 436 13.20 -1.02 2.49
C ILE A 436 12.98 -0.71 3.97
N THR A 437 13.30 0.51 4.36
CA THR A 437 13.21 0.96 5.76
C THR A 437 12.28 2.15 5.84
N ALA A 438 11.23 2.04 6.65
CA ALA A 438 10.34 3.15 6.97
C ALA A 438 10.69 3.73 8.34
N ILE A 439 10.75 5.06 8.44
CA ILE A 439 11.03 5.79 9.67
C ILE A 439 9.90 6.79 9.88
N GLU A 440 9.20 6.68 10.99
CA GLU A 440 8.18 7.66 11.39
C GLU A 440 8.73 8.59 12.46
N MET A 441 8.71 9.87 12.16
CA MET A 441 9.08 10.97 13.03
C MET A 441 7.85 11.81 13.33
N VAL A 442 7.65 12.14 14.59
CA VAL A 442 6.54 12.99 15.02
C VAL A 442 7.10 14.36 15.38
N GLU A 443 6.40 15.42 15.00
CA GLU A 443 6.81 16.79 15.31
C GLU A 443 6.88 17.01 16.82
N ARG A 444 7.91 17.73 17.31
CA ARG A 444 8.21 17.85 18.75
C ARG A 444 7.03 18.36 19.58
N ASP A 445 6.23 19.27 19.03
CA ASP A 445 5.08 19.86 19.73
C ASP A 445 3.79 19.01 19.59
N SER A 446 3.90 17.80 19.03
CA SER A 446 2.74 16.92 18.91
C SER A 446 2.37 16.27 20.23
N VAL A 447 1.09 15.96 20.39
CA VAL A 447 0.48 15.42 21.60
C VAL A 447 0.94 13.98 21.94
N PHE A 448 1.79 13.36 21.10
CA PHE A 448 2.19 11.98 21.29
C PHE A 448 3.52 11.83 22.01
N PRO A 449 3.53 11.35 23.26
CA PRO A 449 4.78 10.91 23.90
C PRO A 449 5.32 9.66 23.18
N PRO A 450 6.66 9.51 23.14
CA PRO A 450 7.33 8.52 22.30
C PRO A 450 7.22 7.08 22.78
N VAL A 451 6.80 6.86 24.00
CA VAL A 451 6.74 5.53 24.61
C VAL A 451 5.30 5.08 24.76
N ASN A 452 4.91 4.05 23.98
CA ASN A 452 3.65 3.36 24.20
C ASN A 452 3.72 2.52 25.47
N ILE A 453 3.18 3.04 26.58
CA ILE A 453 3.21 2.37 27.88
C ILE A 453 2.21 1.19 27.96
N ALA A 454 1.27 1.03 27.01
CA ALA A 454 0.39 -0.13 26.97
C ALA A 454 1.17 -1.45 26.87
N ARG A 455 2.28 -1.47 26.15
CA ARG A 455 3.15 -2.66 26.00
C ARG A 455 3.78 -3.16 27.31
N GLN A 456 3.80 -2.34 28.35
CA GLN A 456 4.31 -2.68 29.67
C GLN A 456 3.20 -3.16 30.63
N ALA A 457 1.95 -3.10 30.19
CA ALA A 457 0.81 -3.47 31.01
C ALA A 457 0.56 -4.99 31.01
N LYS A 458 0.04 -5.50 32.13
CA LYS A 458 -0.63 -6.79 32.16
C LYS A 458 -2.02 -6.60 31.57
N VAL A 459 -2.39 -7.47 30.63
CA VAL A 459 -3.67 -7.38 29.92
C VAL A 459 -4.63 -8.44 30.42
N THR A 460 -5.88 -8.05 30.63
CA THR A 460 -7.01 -8.94 30.90
C THR A 460 -8.22 -8.50 30.07
N ALA A 461 -9.12 -9.40 29.80
CA ALA A 461 -10.37 -9.11 29.13
C ALA A 461 -11.50 -9.98 29.66
N SER A 462 -12.75 -9.56 29.46
CA SER A 462 -13.96 -10.32 29.89
C SER A 462 -14.00 -11.71 29.25
N SER A 463 -13.55 -11.81 28.02
CA SER A 463 -13.50 -13.05 27.23
C SER A 463 -12.51 -12.92 26.07
N TYR A 464 -12.23 -14.02 25.39
CA TYR A 464 -11.60 -14.00 24.08
C TYR A 464 -12.06 -15.19 23.25
N SER A 465 -12.09 -15.01 21.93
CA SER A 465 -12.45 -16.06 20.98
C SER A 465 -11.35 -17.11 20.89
N THR A 466 -11.71 -18.39 20.95
CA THR A 466 -10.82 -19.53 20.81
C THR A 466 -10.73 -20.07 19.37
N ILE A 467 -11.46 -19.45 18.44
CA ILE A 467 -11.56 -19.89 17.03
C ILE A 467 -10.27 -19.60 16.24
N GLY A 468 -9.29 -18.92 16.84
CA GLY A 468 -8.00 -18.65 16.20
C GLY A 468 -6.88 -18.41 17.21
N PRO A 469 -5.62 -18.73 16.85
CA PRO A 469 -4.49 -18.66 17.77
C PRO A 469 -4.10 -17.22 18.17
N HIS A 470 -4.57 -16.22 17.43
CA HIS A 470 -4.10 -14.82 17.55
C HIS A 470 -5.12 -13.86 18.20
N PHE A 471 -6.19 -14.38 18.83
CA PHE A 471 -7.26 -13.54 19.39
C PHE A 471 -7.14 -13.29 20.90
N LYS A 472 -5.98 -13.57 21.47
CA LYS A 472 -5.72 -13.36 22.90
C LYS A 472 -5.60 -11.88 23.24
N PRO A 473 -5.94 -11.46 24.47
CA PRO A 473 -5.83 -10.06 24.89
C PRO A 473 -4.45 -9.43 24.65
N ALA A 474 -3.37 -10.20 24.84
CA ALA A 474 -2.00 -9.72 24.61
C ALA A 474 -1.71 -9.32 23.16
N SER A 475 -2.48 -9.81 22.20
CA SER A 475 -2.33 -9.47 20.77
C SER A 475 -2.81 -8.03 20.45
N ALA A 476 -3.48 -7.36 21.39
CA ALA A 476 -3.88 -5.96 21.21
C ALA A 476 -2.90 -4.95 21.81
N ILE A 477 -1.73 -5.40 22.29
CA ILE A 477 -0.63 -4.52 22.76
C ILE A 477 0.75 -5.00 22.28
N ASP A 478 0.80 -5.85 21.27
CA ASP A 478 2.06 -6.46 20.78
C ASP A 478 2.78 -5.61 19.73
N GLY A 479 2.19 -4.48 19.34
CA GLY A 479 2.72 -3.55 18.34
C GLY A 479 2.50 -4.00 16.90
N LYS A 480 1.56 -4.91 16.65
CA LYS A 480 1.29 -5.48 15.34
C LYS A 480 -0.17 -5.29 14.97
N LEU A 481 -0.45 -4.52 13.93
CA LEU A 481 -1.82 -4.25 13.48
C LEU A 481 -2.50 -5.45 12.78
N HIS A 482 -1.74 -6.52 12.46
CA HIS A 482 -2.28 -7.75 11.89
C HIS A 482 -2.68 -8.79 12.95
N THR A 483 -2.27 -8.61 14.21
CA THR A 483 -2.76 -9.36 15.37
C THR A 483 -3.90 -8.60 16.03
N ARG A 484 -4.69 -9.26 16.86
CA ARG A 484 -5.82 -8.61 17.53
C ARG A 484 -6.33 -9.40 18.72
N TRP A 485 -6.97 -8.72 19.62
CA TRP A 485 -7.90 -9.34 20.55
C TRP A 485 -9.30 -9.40 19.91
N ASN A 486 -9.94 -10.56 19.94
CA ASN A 486 -11.37 -10.69 19.69
C ASN A 486 -12.04 -11.20 20.95
N SER A 487 -13.09 -10.54 21.41
CA SER A 487 -13.94 -11.10 22.46
C SER A 487 -14.65 -12.35 21.96
N ALA A 488 -15.09 -13.22 22.86
CA ALA A 488 -16.13 -14.17 22.53
C ALA A 488 -17.42 -13.43 22.15
N ALA A 489 -18.24 -14.03 21.30
CA ALA A 489 -19.56 -13.49 21.01
C ALA A 489 -20.40 -13.51 22.30
N TRP A 490 -21.08 -12.40 22.61
CA TRP A 490 -22.07 -12.41 23.67
C TRP A 490 -23.44 -12.73 23.10
N THR A 491 -24.16 -13.58 23.82
CA THR A 491 -25.53 -13.95 23.49
C THR A 491 -26.42 -13.69 24.72
N LYS A 492 -27.72 -13.44 24.50
CA LYS A 492 -28.67 -13.33 25.60
C LYS A 492 -28.71 -14.59 26.51
N SER A 493 -28.31 -15.74 25.93
CA SER A 493 -28.31 -17.03 26.63
C SER A 493 -27.15 -17.21 27.60
N ASN A 494 -26.02 -16.49 27.46
CA ASN A 494 -24.87 -16.57 28.37
C ASN A 494 -24.84 -15.48 29.44
N GLY A 495 -25.88 -14.62 29.50
CA GLY A 495 -26.02 -13.58 30.54
C GLY A 495 -24.98 -12.46 30.44
N GLN A 496 -24.21 -12.39 29.36
CA GLN A 496 -23.15 -11.41 29.19
C GLN A 496 -23.68 -10.22 28.39
N GLU A 497 -23.83 -9.07 29.03
CA GLU A 497 -24.39 -7.85 28.43
C GLU A 497 -23.32 -6.87 27.95
N SER A 498 -22.05 -7.09 28.34
CA SER A 498 -20.93 -6.22 27.97
C SER A 498 -19.64 -7.01 27.76
N GLN A 499 -18.70 -6.41 27.01
CA GLN A 499 -17.34 -6.91 26.89
C GLN A 499 -16.36 -5.81 27.32
N TRP A 500 -15.32 -6.20 28.03
CA TRP A 500 -14.32 -5.25 28.47
C TRP A 500 -12.91 -5.76 28.19
N PHE A 501 -11.99 -4.80 27.99
CA PHE A 501 -10.56 -5.00 27.82
C PHE A 501 -9.81 -4.09 28.79
N GLN A 502 -8.86 -4.62 29.55
CA GLN A 502 -8.22 -3.89 30.65
C GLN A 502 -6.70 -4.03 30.60
N LEU A 503 -6.03 -2.88 30.74
CA LEU A 503 -4.61 -2.74 31.01
C LEU A 503 -4.37 -2.50 32.50
N ALA A 504 -3.33 -3.12 33.07
CA ALA A 504 -2.93 -2.94 34.46
C ALA A 504 -1.41 -2.78 34.55
N TRP A 505 -0.96 -1.71 35.16
CA TRP A 505 0.46 -1.44 35.41
C TRP A 505 0.86 -1.73 36.86
N PRO A 506 2.13 -2.11 37.13
CA PRO A 506 2.61 -2.33 38.49
C PRO A 506 2.62 -1.06 39.34
N LYS A 507 2.72 0.12 38.71
CA LYS A 507 2.74 1.44 39.35
C LYS A 507 1.75 2.37 38.66
N LEU A 508 1.38 3.47 39.34
CA LEU A 508 0.61 4.57 38.74
C LEU A 508 1.35 5.10 37.50
N GLN A 509 0.63 5.24 36.42
CA GLN A 509 1.08 5.84 35.18
C GLN A 509 0.42 7.21 34.98
N HIS A 510 1.10 8.10 34.32
CA HIS A 510 0.52 9.33 33.79
C HIS A 510 -0.01 9.05 32.39
N ILE A 511 -1.33 9.09 32.22
CA ILE A 511 -1.99 8.82 30.95
C ILE A 511 -2.50 10.14 30.40
N GLY A 512 -2.06 10.52 29.21
CA GLY A 512 -2.49 11.73 28.54
C GLY A 512 -3.29 11.47 27.26
N PHE A 513 -3.03 10.31 26.63
CA PHE A 513 -3.59 10.00 25.33
C PHE A 513 -3.73 8.49 25.13
N VAL A 514 -4.83 8.07 24.51
CA VAL A 514 -5.09 6.68 24.14
C VAL A 514 -5.47 6.62 22.68
N ARG A 515 -4.86 5.70 21.94
CA ARG A 515 -5.21 5.41 20.55
C ARG A 515 -5.69 3.98 20.45
N LEU A 516 -6.86 3.80 19.85
CA LEU A 516 -7.48 2.50 19.61
C LEU A 516 -7.48 2.20 18.12
N TYR A 517 -6.97 1.05 17.75
CA TYR A 517 -7.10 0.49 16.41
C TYR A 517 -8.16 -0.61 16.47
N TRP A 518 -9.37 -0.29 16.06
CA TRP A 518 -10.44 -1.26 16.01
C TRP A 518 -10.25 -2.26 14.88
N GLY A 519 -10.70 -3.49 15.07
CA GLY A 519 -10.95 -4.45 14.01
C GLY A 519 -12.35 -4.24 13.41
N GLU A 520 -12.85 -5.25 12.73
CA GLU A 520 -14.14 -5.18 12.05
C GLU A 520 -15.34 -5.14 13.00
N MET A 521 -15.16 -5.76 14.16
CA MET A 521 -16.16 -5.80 15.23
C MET A 521 -15.84 -4.72 16.26
N TYR A 522 -16.14 -3.48 15.94
CA TYR A 522 -15.82 -2.34 16.80
C TYR A 522 -16.95 -2.00 17.78
N GLY A 523 -16.57 -1.29 18.85
CA GLY A 523 -17.53 -0.74 19.82
C GLY A 523 -18.28 0.45 19.24
N THR A 524 -19.61 0.35 19.13
CA THR A 524 -20.44 1.52 18.81
C THR A 524 -20.81 2.30 20.07
N ASN A 525 -20.91 1.61 21.21
CA ASN A 525 -21.12 2.26 22.51
C ASN A 525 -20.14 1.66 23.52
N TYR A 526 -19.23 2.48 24.03
CA TYR A 526 -18.26 2.05 25.03
C TYR A 526 -17.78 3.23 25.88
N LYS A 527 -17.20 2.91 27.03
CA LYS A 527 -16.53 3.86 27.92
C LYS A 527 -15.06 3.51 28.06
N LEU A 528 -14.24 4.53 28.06
CA LEU A 528 -12.87 4.45 28.53
C LEU A 528 -12.83 4.85 30.00
N LEU A 529 -12.43 3.92 30.86
CA LEU A 529 -12.44 4.07 32.30
C LEU A 529 -11.02 4.01 32.86
N SER A 530 -10.73 4.78 33.89
CA SER A 530 -9.47 4.71 34.65
C SER A 530 -9.72 4.35 36.11
N SER A 531 -8.70 3.76 36.76
CA SER A 531 -8.73 3.50 38.19
C SER A 531 -7.30 3.50 38.76
N ALA A 532 -7.16 3.99 39.99
CA ALA A 532 -5.90 3.89 40.74
C ALA A 532 -5.78 2.56 41.49
N ASP A 533 -6.89 1.96 41.93
CA ASP A 533 -6.95 0.80 42.81
C ASP A 533 -7.64 -0.45 42.21
N GLY A 534 -8.21 -0.31 41.03
CA GLY A 534 -8.96 -1.36 40.32
C GLY A 534 -10.38 -1.61 40.87
N LYS A 535 -10.82 -0.79 41.84
CA LYS A 535 -12.12 -0.90 42.49
C LYS A 535 -13.03 0.28 42.19
N LYS A 536 -12.50 1.50 42.29
CA LYS A 536 -13.21 2.75 41.94
C LYS A 536 -12.81 3.15 40.53
N TRP A 537 -13.81 3.33 39.66
CA TRP A 537 -13.61 3.63 38.26
C TRP A 537 -14.17 5.00 37.92
N GLU A 538 -13.41 5.76 37.16
CA GLU A 538 -13.79 7.08 36.64
C GLU A 538 -13.88 7.00 35.11
N THR A 539 -14.94 7.59 34.55
CA THR A 539 -15.11 7.68 33.10
C THR A 539 -14.22 8.79 32.55
N LEU A 540 -13.26 8.43 31.72
CA LEU A 540 -12.41 9.39 31.01
C LEU A 540 -13.03 9.86 29.70
N HIS A 541 -13.72 8.95 29.01
CA HIS A 541 -14.35 9.21 27.73
C HIS A 541 -15.51 8.24 27.50
N GLU A 542 -16.58 8.73 26.88
CA GLU A 542 -17.73 7.92 26.50
C GLU A 542 -18.03 8.10 25.03
N VAL A 543 -18.17 7.00 24.31
CA VAL A 543 -18.50 6.95 22.89
C VAL A 543 -19.89 6.38 22.71
N THR A 544 -20.73 7.13 22.01
CA THR A 544 -22.04 6.71 21.50
C THR A 544 -22.05 6.87 19.99
N ASN A 545 -22.34 5.80 19.25
CA ASN A 545 -22.23 5.73 17.79
C ASN A 545 -20.78 5.76 17.24
N GLY A 546 -19.86 5.02 17.86
CA GLY A 546 -18.52 4.80 17.35
C GLY A 546 -18.52 4.22 15.92
N HIS A 547 -17.55 4.60 15.12
CA HIS A 547 -17.44 4.21 13.69
C HIS A 547 -16.29 3.21 13.44
N GLY A 548 -15.56 2.81 14.47
CA GLY A 548 -14.39 1.94 14.35
C GLY A 548 -13.19 2.64 13.67
N GLY A 549 -12.30 1.85 13.10
CA GLY A 549 -11.07 2.38 12.51
C GLY A 549 -10.05 2.78 13.57
N VAL A 550 -9.43 3.94 13.43
CA VAL A 550 -8.48 4.48 14.42
C VAL A 550 -9.17 5.61 15.19
N GLU A 551 -9.27 5.42 16.51
CA GLU A 551 -9.82 6.43 17.40
C GLU A 551 -8.72 7.00 18.31
N GLU A 552 -8.68 8.30 18.45
CA GLU A 552 -7.69 9.05 19.22
C GLU A 552 -8.40 9.81 20.36
N ILE A 553 -8.08 9.45 21.61
CA ILE A 553 -8.76 9.93 22.80
C ILE A 553 -7.77 10.66 23.69
N ALA A 554 -7.90 11.99 23.78
CA ALA A 554 -7.16 12.78 24.75
C ALA A 554 -7.85 12.69 26.11
N VAL A 555 -7.13 12.22 27.14
CA VAL A 555 -7.68 12.00 28.49
C VAL A 555 -7.11 12.96 29.55
N GLY A 556 -6.45 14.02 29.10
CA GLY A 556 -5.88 15.03 29.99
C GLY A 556 -4.67 14.55 30.79
N HIS A 557 -4.61 14.89 32.08
CA HIS A 557 -3.53 14.49 33.01
C HIS A 557 -4.04 13.44 34.01
N THR A 558 -4.39 12.26 33.49
CA THR A 558 -4.92 11.18 34.34
C THR A 558 -3.79 10.39 34.98
N LYS A 559 -3.85 10.19 36.31
CA LYS A 559 -2.99 9.25 37.02
C LYS A 559 -3.76 7.99 37.31
N ALA A 560 -3.39 6.87 36.68
CA ALA A 560 -4.09 5.62 36.84
C ALA A 560 -3.14 4.42 36.87
N ARG A 561 -3.54 3.36 37.53
CA ARG A 561 -2.88 2.05 37.51
C ARG A 561 -3.63 1.07 36.59
N TYR A 562 -4.88 1.38 36.27
CA TYR A 562 -5.74 0.59 35.41
C TYR A 562 -6.43 1.47 34.38
N LEU A 563 -6.51 0.96 33.17
CA LEU A 563 -7.28 1.55 32.08
C LEU A 563 -8.19 0.45 31.51
N LYS A 564 -9.46 0.73 31.33
CA LYS A 564 -10.44 -0.25 30.86
C LYS A 564 -11.30 0.34 29.74
N ILE A 565 -11.43 -0.40 28.64
CA ILE A 565 -12.46 -0.21 27.64
C ILE A 565 -13.62 -1.10 28.06
N ASP A 566 -14.79 -0.52 28.33
CA ASP A 566 -15.99 -1.22 28.76
C ASP A 566 -17.13 -0.92 27.80
N GLY A 567 -17.50 -1.90 27.00
CA GLY A 567 -18.42 -1.71 25.90
C GLY A 567 -19.71 -2.49 26.06
N SER A 568 -20.81 -1.79 25.83
CA SER A 568 -22.18 -2.32 25.96
C SER A 568 -22.84 -2.61 24.61
N ARG A 569 -22.26 -2.16 23.47
CA ARG A 569 -22.84 -2.36 22.15
C ARG A 569 -21.76 -2.40 21.08
N GLY A 570 -21.81 -3.41 20.21
CA GLY A 570 -20.95 -3.56 19.06
C GLY A 570 -21.60 -3.12 17.75
N THR A 571 -20.88 -3.31 16.65
CA THR A 571 -21.35 -3.09 15.27
C THR A 571 -22.67 -3.80 15.04
N LYS A 572 -23.61 -3.17 14.33
CA LYS A 572 -24.96 -3.70 14.10
C LYS A 572 -24.92 -5.14 13.53
N GLY A 573 -25.58 -6.06 14.25
CA GLY A 573 -25.63 -7.48 13.88
C GLY A 573 -24.46 -8.34 14.39
N ILE A 574 -23.44 -7.74 15.02
CA ILE A 574 -22.27 -8.46 15.54
C ILE A 574 -22.17 -8.28 17.05
N SER A 575 -22.15 -9.40 17.77
CA SER A 575 -22.08 -9.44 19.25
C SER A 575 -20.67 -9.78 19.73
N ALA A 576 -19.66 -9.05 19.28
CA ALA A 576 -18.26 -9.23 19.68
C ALA A 576 -17.46 -7.94 19.46
N TYR A 577 -16.32 -7.82 20.13
CA TYR A 577 -15.35 -6.74 19.92
C TYR A 577 -14.04 -7.27 19.35
N SER A 578 -13.40 -6.45 18.53
CA SER A 578 -12.08 -6.69 17.99
C SER A 578 -11.21 -5.44 18.12
N ILE A 579 -10.11 -5.55 18.87
CA ILE A 579 -9.10 -4.49 18.97
C ILE A 579 -7.80 -5.01 18.36
N ARG A 580 -7.32 -4.36 17.32
CA ARG A 580 -6.04 -4.68 16.66
C ARG A 580 -4.87 -4.23 17.52
N GLU A 581 -4.94 -3.00 18.01
CA GLU A 581 -3.91 -2.47 18.90
C GLU A 581 -4.50 -1.38 19.79
N ILE A 582 -3.99 -1.27 21.01
CA ILE A 582 -4.20 -0.14 21.91
C ILE A 582 -2.85 0.46 22.26
N GLU A 583 -2.73 1.75 22.04
CA GLU A 583 -1.55 2.52 22.41
C GLU A 583 -1.94 3.50 23.52
N VAL A 584 -1.10 3.60 24.55
CA VAL A 584 -1.29 4.51 25.68
C VAL A 584 -0.02 5.33 25.86
N TYR A 585 -0.19 6.63 26.01
CA TYR A 585 0.92 7.57 26.05
C TYR A 585 0.86 8.47 27.28
N ASP A 586 2.01 8.68 27.91
CA ASP A 586 2.19 9.62 29.02
C ASP A 586 2.38 11.05 28.50
N ARG A 587 1.65 11.98 29.06
CA ARG A 587 1.77 13.42 28.74
C ARG A 587 2.76 14.17 29.62
N SER A 588 3.27 13.56 30.70
CA SER A 588 4.19 14.22 31.64
C SER A 588 5.58 14.48 31.06
N THR A 589 5.90 13.83 29.93
CA THR A 589 7.17 14.03 29.19
C THR A 589 7.12 15.16 28.16
N MET A 590 6.00 15.86 28.08
CA MET A 590 5.82 17.03 27.22
C MET A 590 6.15 18.31 28.01
N LYS A 591 7.39 18.66 28.09
CA LYS A 591 7.84 20.02 28.42
C LYS A 591 8.46 20.67 27.21
#